data_d148f6be7136b97d0735961ee4332a83
#
_entry.id   d148f6be7136b97d0735961ee4332a83
#
_cell.length_a   1.000
_cell.length_b   1.000
_cell.length_c   1.000
_cell.angle_alpha   90.00
_cell.angle_beta   90.00
_cell.angle_gamma   90.00
#
_symmetry.space_group_name_H-M   'P 1'
#
loop_
_entity.id
_entity.type
_entity.pdbx_description
1 polymer ?
#
loop_
_entity_poly.entity_id
_entity_poly.type
_entity_poly.pdbx_seq_one_letter_code
_entity_poly.pdbx_strand_id
1 'polypeptide(L)'
;MSIPSFMLPTNFRSQKNVKRLIKEFDVQGYGIAVYLLETLAETDNHMYACRDVDLLADEMRVSISKIESVIMNFQIFEIVTTADGQMFISSKLNKWLEPYYTIKEQRQLAGRISAQKRKIKQIEQLNLLSQLDSSQRPLNGGSTINESINESINIADDEAEKWRIWNEQQIQKQIKIDKLEELAIASTDNQVLECD
;
A
#
# COMPACT_ATOMS: atom_id res chain seq x y z
N MET A 1 -14.43 6.09 1.65
CA MET A 1 -13.14 5.35 1.51
C MET A 1 -12.68 4.98 2.91
N SER A 2 -12.08 3.80 3.13
CA SER A 2 -11.50 3.49 4.44
C SER A 2 -10.16 4.21 4.56
N ILE A 3 -10.01 4.98 5.64
CA ILE A 3 -8.76 5.67 5.98
C ILE A 3 -7.70 4.60 6.25
N PRO A 4 -6.50 4.68 5.65
CA PRO A 4 -5.43 3.74 5.94
C PRO A 4 -5.01 3.87 7.40
N SER A 5 -4.85 2.74 8.08
CA SER A 5 -4.27 2.71 9.43
C SER A 5 -2.82 2.26 9.34
N PHE A 6 -1.93 2.94 10.03
CA PHE A 6 -0.54 2.52 10.20
C PHE A 6 -0.22 2.32 11.68
N MET A 7 0.70 1.41 11.96
CA MET A 7 1.19 1.21 13.30
C MET A 7 2.46 2.03 13.50
N LEU A 8 2.39 3.02 14.40
CA LEU A 8 3.59 3.75 14.80
C LEU A 8 4.53 2.79 15.55
N PRO A 9 5.77 2.57 15.10
CA PRO A 9 6.69 1.69 15.78
C PRO A 9 6.93 2.11 17.24
N THR A 10 6.95 1.15 18.16
CA THR A 10 7.16 1.42 19.60
C THR A 10 8.48 2.13 19.88
N ASN A 11 9.48 1.96 19.02
CA ASN A 11 10.79 2.62 19.10
C ASN A 11 10.84 3.97 18.38
N PHE A 12 9.73 4.50 17.81
CA PHE A 12 9.74 5.77 17.09
C PHE A 12 10.30 6.91 17.93
N ARG A 13 9.84 7.03 19.19
CA ARG A 13 10.35 8.02 20.15
C ARG A 13 11.85 7.89 20.43
N SER A 14 12.41 6.69 20.29
CA SER A 14 13.81 6.41 20.58
C SER A 14 14.75 6.70 19.41
N GLN A 15 14.23 6.95 18.21
CA GLN A 15 15.00 7.30 17.04
C GLN A 15 15.78 8.61 17.26
N LYS A 16 17.02 8.68 16.74
CA LYS A 16 17.93 9.81 16.92
C LYS A 16 17.30 11.15 16.51
N ASN A 17 16.61 11.16 15.39
CA ASN A 17 15.96 12.36 14.84
C ASN A 17 14.79 12.84 15.71
N VAL A 18 13.98 11.90 16.20
CA VAL A 18 12.86 12.19 17.09
C VAL A 18 13.36 12.64 18.47
N LYS A 19 14.45 12.06 18.98
CA LYS A 19 15.08 12.54 20.23
C LYS A 19 15.60 13.97 20.10
N ARG A 20 16.17 14.34 18.93
CA ARG A 20 16.60 15.73 18.67
C ARG A 20 15.39 16.68 18.64
N LEU A 21 14.32 16.26 17.97
CA LEU A 21 13.07 17.01 17.93
C LEU A 21 12.49 17.25 19.34
N ILE A 22 12.45 16.20 20.16
CA ILE A 22 11.96 16.32 21.56
C ILE A 22 12.89 17.22 22.38
N LYS A 23 14.21 17.17 22.16
CA LYS A 23 15.15 18.04 22.85
C LYS A 23 14.94 19.52 22.52
N GLU A 24 14.53 19.86 21.30
CA GLU A 24 14.35 21.23 20.83
C GLU A 24 12.96 21.79 21.12
N PHE A 25 11.91 20.97 20.94
CA PHE A 25 10.52 21.39 21.01
C PHE A 25 9.70 20.64 22.07
N ASP A 26 10.35 19.92 22.97
CA ASP A 26 9.71 19.11 24.01
C ASP A 26 8.69 18.10 23.45
N VAL A 27 7.70 17.76 24.25
CA VAL A 27 6.60 16.86 23.86
C VAL A 27 5.75 17.44 22.71
N GLN A 28 5.72 18.76 22.59
CA GLN A 28 4.99 19.45 21.53
C GLN A 28 5.57 19.10 20.15
N GLY A 29 6.90 19.09 20.02
CA GLY A 29 7.54 18.68 18.76
C GLY A 29 7.21 17.24 18.34
N TYR A 30 7.18 16.34 19.31
CA TYR A 30 6.75 14.96 19.06
C TYR A 30 5.28 14.90 18.60
N GLY A 31 4.38 15.64 19.27
CA GLY A 31 2.97 15.73 18.89
C GLY A 31 2.80 16.25 17.46
N ILE A 32 3.52 17.32 17.09
CA ILE A 32 3.50 17.86 15.72
C ILE A 32 3.95 16.79 14.71
N ALA A 33 5.05 16.07 14.97
CA ALA A 33 5.53 15.06 14.04
C ALA A 33 4.53 13.92 13.84
N VAL A 34 3.87 13.45 14.91
CA VAL A 34 2.83 12.41 14.81
C VAL A 34 1.63 12.93 14.04
N TYR A 35 1.16 14.14 14.33
CA TYR A 35 0.05 14.77 13.63
C TYR A 35 0.31 14.89 12.12
N LEU A 36 1.51 15.35 11.73
CA LEU A 36 1.89 15.44 10.33
C LEU A 36 1.94 14.06 9.65
N LEU A 37 2.36 13.00 10.36
CA LEU A 37 2.32 11.64 9.84
C LEU A 37 0.89 11.14 9.63
N GLU A 38 -0.03 11.47 10.55
CA GLU A 38 -1.46 11.14 10.43
C GLU A 38 -2.07 11.90 9.25
N THR A 39 -1.81 13.19 9.11
CA THR A 39 -2.24 14.00 7.97
C THR A 39 -1.77 13.42 6.64
N LEU A 40 -0.49 13.03 6.53
CA LEU A 40 0.04 12.39 5.34
C LEU A 40 -0.64 11.04 5.06
N ALA A 41 -0.96 10.25 6.09
CA ALA A 41 -1.63 8.97 5.91
C ALA A 41 -3.06 9.14 5.36
N GLU A 42 -3.73 10.25 5.67
CA GLU A 42 -5.08 10.56 5.19
C GLU A 42 -5.10 11.05 3.73
N THR A 43 -4.00 11.63 3.23
CA THR A 43 -3.92 12.08 1.84
C THR A 43 -3.76 10.91 0.88
N ASP A 44 -4.36 11.02 -0.32
CA ASP A 44 -4.37 9.94 -1.32
C ASP A 44 -2.97 9.48 -1.76
N ASN A 45 -2.02 10.41 -1.85
CA ASN A 45 -0.66 10.14 -2.31
C ASN A 45 0.38 10.21 -1.17
N HIS A 46 -0.05 10.36 0.09
CA HIS A 46 0.82 10.57 1.25
C HIS A 46 1.77 11.75 1.07
N MET A 47 1.27 12.80 0.42
CA MET A 47 1.95 14.07 0.20
C MET A 47 1.08 15.22 0.65
N TYR A 48 1.69 16.28 1.17
CA TYR A 48 0.99 17.50 1.58
C TYR A 48 1.74 18.73 1.07
N ALA A 49 0.99 19.74 0.62
CA ALA A 49 1.60 20.94 0.03
C ALA A 49 2.24 21.82 1.11
N CYS A 50 3.49 22.22 0.88
CA CYS A 50 4.19 23.10 1.82
C CYS A 50 3.53 24.48 1.91
N ARG A 51 2.84 24.93 0.88
CA ARG A 51 2.12 26.22 0.86
C ARG A 51 0.92 26.23 1.80
N ASP A 52 0.34 25.08 2.11
CA ASP A 52 -0.88 24.94 2.92
C ASP A 52 -0.55 24.56 4.39
N VAL A 53 0.71 24.73 4.81
CA VAL A 53 1.18 24.44 6.19
C VAL A 53 0.56 25.38 7.22
N ASP A 54 0.13 26.57 6.81
CA ASP A 54 -0.60 27.52 7.65
C ASP A 54 -1.92 26.93 8.18
N LEU A 55 -2.63 26.15 7.37
CA LEU A 55 -3.86 25.47 7.78
C LEU A 55 -3.59 24.47 8.93
N LEU A 56 -2.48 23.72 8.82
CA LEU A 56 -2.06 22.80 9.87
C LEU A 56 -1.61 23.53 11.14
N ALA A 57 -0.99 24.69 10.97
CA ALA A 57 -0.57 25.53 12.09
C ALA A 57 -1.76 26.05 12.89
N ASP A 58 -2.80 26.49 12.21
CA ASP A 58 -4.05 26.96 12.81
C ASP A 58 -4.77 25.81 13.54
N GLU A 59 -4.84 24.64 12.92
CA GLU A 59 -5.50 23.46 13.48
C GLU A 59 -4.79 22.95 14.75
N MET A 60 -3.47 22.87 14.72
CA MET A 60 -2.64 22.45 15.86
C MET A 60 -2.43 23.59 16.89
N ARG A 61 -2.82 24.82 16.58
CA ARG A 61 -2.56 26.02 17.39
C ARG A 61 -1.08 26.22 17.72
N VAL A 62 -0.24 26.06 16.69
CA VAL A 62 1.21 26.27 16.78
C VAL A 62 1.67 27.26 15.73
N SER A 63 2.87 27.82 15.87
CA SER A 63 3.40 28.73 14.86
C SER A 63 3.81 27.97 13.59
N ILE A 64 3.59 28.58 12.43
CA ILE A 64 4.00 28.06 11.10
C ILE A 64 5.49 27.72 11.12
N SER A 65 6.33 28.63 11.63
CA SER A 65 7.78 28.43 11.69
C SER A 65 8.21 27.19 12.48
N LYS A 66 7.42 26.79 13.48
CA LYS A 66 7.69 25.55 14.24
C LYS A 66 7.40 24.31 13.40
N ILE A 67 6.30 24.29 12.63
CA ILE A 67 5.98 23.19 11.73
C ILE A 67 7.01 23.08 10.62
N GLU A 68 7.35 24.19 9.99
CA GLU A 68 8.40 24.23 8.95
C GLU A 68 9.72 23.70 9.50
N SER A 69 10.11 24.08 10.71
CA SER A 69 11.29 23.57 11.38
C SER A 69 11.22 22.05 11.58
N VAL A 70 10.06 21.52 11.99
CA VAL A 70 9.86 20.06 12.14
C VAL A 70 9.98 19.34 10.80
N ILE A 71 9.48 19.91 9.72
CA ILE A 71 9.57 19.34 8.39
C ILE A 71 11.01 19.32 7.87
N MET A 72 11.73 20.45 8.01
CA MET A 72 13.02 20.65 7.35
C MET A 72 14.23 20.11 8.12
N ASN A 73 14.23 20.21 9.47
CA ASN A 73 15.48 20.09 10.24
C ASN A 73 15.72 18.71 10.87
N PHE A 74 14.69 17.85 10.95
CA PHE A 74 14.78 16.60 11.73
C PHE A 74 14.83 15.33 10.88
N GLN A 75 14.82 15.44 9.54
CA GLN A 75 14.90 14.27 8.64
C GLN A 75 13.82 13.19 8.94
N ILE A 76 12.65 13.63 9.41
CA ILE A 76 11.46 12.78 9.54
C ILE A 76 10.66 12.86 8.25
N PHE A 77 10.68 14.03 7.64
CA PHE A 77 10.03 14.37 6.39
C PHE A 77 11.07 14.75 5.32
N GLU A 78 10.66 14.68 4.07
CA GLU A 78 11.44 15.00 2.88
C GLU A 78 10.63 15.94 2.00
N ILE A 79 11.28 16.95 1.41
CA ILE A 79 10.62 17.87 0.49
C ILE A 79 10.86 17.38 -0.94
N VAL A 80 9.79 17.23 -1.69
CA VAL A 80 9.80 16.88 -3.11
C VAL A 80 9.13 17.98 -3.92
N THR A 81 9.68 18.28 -5.10
CA THR A 81 9.08 19.23 -6.02
C THR A 81 8.26 18.47 -7.05
N THR A 82 6.98 18.80 -7.13
CA THR A 82 6.04 18.26 -8.11
C THR A 82 5.58 19.35 -9.08
N ALA A 83 4.76 19.01 -10.05
CA ALA A 83 4.15 20.01 -10.96
C ALA A 83 3.28 21.03 -10.19
N ASP A 84 2.68 20.60 -9.06
CA ASP A 84 1.79 21.43 -8.22
C ASP A 84 2.54 22.26 -7.18
N GLY A 85 3.89 22.16 -7.12
CA GLY A 85 4.75 22.89 -6.21
C GLY A 85 5.54 22.00 -5.25
N GLN A 86 5.99 22.60 -4.15
CA GLN A 86 6.72 21.86 -3.11
C GLN A 86 5.75 21.13 -2.20
N MET A 87 6.01 19.84 -2.01
CA MET A 87 5.26 18.94 -1.15
C MET A 87 6.19 18.32 -0.13
N PHE A 88 5.70 18.00 1.06
CA PHE A 88 6.46 17.16 1.98
C PHE A 88 5.87 15.75 2.06
N ILE A 89 6.73 14.77 2.25
CA ILE A 89 6.43 13.35 2.35
C ILE A 89 7.19 12.74 3.53
N SER A 90 6.86 11.49 3.87
CA SER A 90 7.67 10.70 4.79
C SER A 90 7.92 9.30 4.23
N SER A 91 9.15 9.02 3.81
CA SER A 91 9.55 7.69 3.32
C SER A 91 9.36 6.60 4.37
N LYS A 92 9.44 6.96 5.66
CA LYS A 92 9.17 6.02 6.76
C LYS A 92 7.70 5.66 6.85
N LEU A 93 6.80 6.64 6.73
CA LEU A 93 5.36 6.41 6.70
C LEU A 93 4.97 5.49 5.55
N ASN A 94 5.51 5.73 4.36
CA ASN A 94 5.24 4.91 3.17
C ASN A 94 5.60 3.43 3.42
N LYS A 95 6.75 3.16 4.05
CA LYS A 95 7.13 1.79 4.46
C LYS A 95 6.16 1.19 5.48
N TRP A 96 5.64 1.97 6.41
CA TRP A 96 4.68 1.49 7.42
C TRP A 96 3.30 1.22 6.83
N LEU A 97 2.93 1.91 5.76
CA LEU A 97 1.67 1.75 5.04
C LEU A 97 1.70 0.61 4.01
N GLU A 98 2.87 0.20 3.53
CA GLU A 98 3.03 -0.84 2.51
C GLU A 98 2.29 -2.15 2.84
N PRO A 99 2.38 -2.72 4.07
CA PRO A 99 1.61 -3.91 4.41
C PRO A 99 0.09 -3.70 4.34
N TYR A 100 -0.39 -2.51 4.68
CA TYR A 100 -1.82 -2.19 4.58
C TYR A 100 -2.29 -2.24 3.12
N TYR A 101 -1.54 -1.62 2.20
CA TYR A 101 -1.89 -1.62 0.78
C TYR A 101 -1.81 -3.01 0.16
N THR A 102 -0.79 -3.78 0.49
CA THR A 102 -0.65 -5.17 0.06
C THR A 102 -1.86 -6.02 0.47
N ILE A 103 -2.29 -5.92 1.73
CA ILE A 103 -3.47 -6.65 2.23
C ILE A 103 -4.75 -6.14 1.53
N LYS A 104 -4.88 -4.84 1.31
CA LYS A 104 -6.02 -4.24 0.62
C LYS A 104 -6.14 -4.76 -0.81
N GLU A 105 -5.05 -4.78 -1.56
CA GLU A 105 -4.99 -5.30 -2.93
C GLU A 105 -5.33 -6.80 -2.98
N GLN A 106 -4.77 -7.60 -2.08
CA GLN A 106 -5.07 -9.02 -1.98
C GLN A 106 -6.57 -9.26 -1.73
N ARG A 107 -7.19 -8.49 -0.82
CA ARG A 107 -8.62 -8.59 -0.53
C ARG A 107 -9.48 -8.20 -1.73
N GLN A 108 -9.10 -7.14 -2.45
CA GLN A 108 -9.81 -6.71 -3.66
C GLN A 108 -9.74 -7.78 -4.75
N LEU A 109 -8.56 -8.36 -4.97
CA LEU A 109 -8.35 -9.42 -5.94
C LEU A 109 -9.15 -10.68 -5.58
N ALA A 110 -9.08 -11.12 -4.32
CA ALA A 110 -9.88 -12.25 -3.84
C ALA A 110 -11.39 -12.01 -4.02
N GLY A 111 -11.85 -10.77 -3.79
CA GLY A 111 -13.24 -10.37 -4.04
C GLY A 111 -13.63 -10.48 -5.52
N ARG A 112 -12.77 -10.01 -6.44
CA ARG A 112 -12.99 -10.12 -7.90
C ARG A 112 -13.07 -11.59 -8.33
N ILE A 113 -12.12 -12.42 -7.93
CA ILE A 113 -12.09 -13.86 -8.24
C ILE A 113 -13.35 -14.55 -7.71
N SER A 114 -13.77 -14.25 -6.48
CA SER A 114 -14.98 -14.83 -5.90
C SER A 114 -16.25 -14.41 -6.65
N ALA A 115 -16.32 -13.16 -7.10
CA ALA A 115 -17.43 -12.67 -7.90
C ALA A 115 -17.48 -13.33 -9.28
N GLN A 116 -16.35 -13.53 -9.94
CA GLN A 116 -16.26 -14.25 -11.21
C GLN A 116 -16.68 -15.72 -11.07
N LYS A 117 -16.19 -16.44 -10.05
CA LYS A 117 -16.59 -17.82 -9.76
C LYS A 117 -18.12 -17.95 -9.55
N ARG A 118 -18.74 -16.98 -8.86
CA ARG A 118 -20.20 -16.96 -8.69
C ARG A 118 -20.94 -16.80 -10.01
N LYS A 119 -20.46 -15.89 -10.90
CA LYS A 119 -21.04 -15.69 -12.22
C LYS A 119 -20.94 -16.95 -13.08
N ILE A 120 -19.77 -17.58 -13.13
CA ILE A 120 -19.55 -18.84 -13.87
C ILE A 120 -20.53 -19.92 -13.36
N LYS A 121 -20.64 -20.11 -12.05
CA LYS A 121 -21.56 -21.10 -11.46
C LYS A 121 -23.03 -20.82 -11.79
N GLN A 122 -23.44 -19.55 -11.83
CA GLN A 122 -24.78 -19.15 -12.25
C GLN A 122 -25.04 -19.49 -13.72
N ILE A 123 -24.07 -19.23 -14.61
CA ILE A 123 -24.16 -19.56 -16.04
C ILE A 123 -24.25 -21.07 -16.24
N GLU A 124 -23.43 -21.86 -15.52
CA GLU A 124 -23.48 -23.33 -15.56
C GLU A 124 -24.85 -23.85 -15.13
N GLN A 125 -25.43 -23.31 -14.06
CA GLN A 125 -26.77 -23.66 -13.60
C GLN A 125 -27.85 -23.33 -14.64
N LEU A 126 -27.77 -22.16 -15.28
CA LEU A 126 -28.70 -21.76 -16.34
C LEU A 126 -28.57 -22.67 -17.57
N ASN A 127 -27.36 -23.04 -17.96
CA ASN A 127 -27.13 -23.97 -19.05
C ASN A 127 -27.67 -25.37 -18.75
N LEU A 128 -27.51 -25.83 -17.51
CA LEU A 128 -28.06 -27.12 -17.09
C LEU A 128 -29.61 -27.12 -17.13
N LEU A 129 -30.23 -26.05 -16.67
CA LEU A 129 -31.68 -25.86 -16.73
C LEU A 129 -32.17 -25.79 -18.18
N SER A 130 -31.47 -25.08 -19.07
CA SER A 130 -31.84 -25.00 -20.50
C SER A 130 -31.71 -26.35 -21.22
N GLN A 131 -30.76 -27.19 -20.83
CA GLN A 131 -30.60 -28.55 -21.35
C GLN A 131 -31.74 -29.49 -20.90
N LEU A 132 -32.26 -29.30 -19.68
CA LEU A 132 -33.39 -30.08 -19.17
C LEU A 132 -34.70 -29.66 -19.85
N ASP A 133 -34.86 -28.39 -20.20
CA ASP A 133 -36.04 -27.85 -20.87
C ASP A 133 -36.03 -28.18 -22.39
N SER A 134 -34.83 -28.29 -23.00
CA SER A 134 -34.66 -28.65 -24.42
C SER A 134 -34.96 -30.16 -24.72
N SER A 135 -35.12 -30.99 -23.70
CA SER A 135 -35.57 -32.38 -23.90
C SER A 135 -37.03 -32.48 -24.33
N GLN A 136 -37.76 -31.36 -24.41
CA GLN A 136 -39.17 -31.33 -24.80
C GLN A 136 -39.49 -30.59 -26.12
N ARG A 137 -38.54 -29.88 -26.77
CA ARG A 137 -38.78 -29.25 -28.10
C ARG A 137 -37.48 -29.02 -28.90
N PRO A 138 -37.43 -29.40 -30.18
CA PRO A 138 -36.32 -29.05 -31.05
C PRO A 138 -36.52 -27.67 -31.66
N LEU A 139 -35.78 -26.65 -31.24
CA LEU A 139 -35.68 -25.38 -31.93
C LEU A 139 -34.24 -24.85 -31.95
N ASN A 140 -33.77 -24.64 -33.17
CA ASN A 140 -32.48 -24.05 -33.55
C ASN A 140 -32.18 -22.72 -32.85
N GLY A 141 -30.96 -22.55 -32.32
CA GLY A 141 -30.46 -21.25 -31.89
C GLY A 141 -29.44 -21.30 -30.75
N GLY A 142 -28.39 -22.12 -30.84
CA GLY A 142 -27.49 -22.36 -29.73
C GLY A 142 -26.00 -21.99 -29.90
N SER A 143 -25.62 -21.11 -30.86
CA SER A 143 -24.20 -20.90 -31.17
C SER A 143 -23.55 -19.73 -30.40
N THR A 144 -24.29 -18.67 -30.06
CA THR A 144 -23.72 -17.40 -29.56
C THR A 144 -23.40 -17.42 -28.05
N ILE A 145 -24.07 -18.27 -27.27
CA ILE A 145 -23.90 -18.28 -25.80
C ILE A 145 -22.63 -19.02 -25.39
N ASN A 146 -22.27 -20.08 -26.12
CA ASN A 146 -21.07 -20.89 -25.82
C ASN A 146 -19.76 -20.15 -26.10
N GLU A 147 -19.71 -19.27 -27.09
CA GLU A 147 -18.52 -18.44 -27.38
C GLU A 147 -18.26 -17.42 -26.27
N SER A 148 -19.28 -16.73 -25.78
CA SER A 148 -19.13 -15.78 -24.65
C SER A 148 -18.71 -16.43 -23.34
N ILE A 149 -19.08 -17.69 -23.11
CA ILE A 149 -18.68 -18.44 -21.92
C ILE A 149 -17.22 -18.86 -21.99
N ASN A 150 -16.79 -19.33 -23.13
CA ASN A 150 -15.40 -19.74 -23.34
C ASN A 150 -14.43 -18.56 -23.29
N GLU A 151 -14.80 -17.40 -23.83
CA GLU A 151 -14.03 -16.17 -23.66
C GLU A 151 -13.92 -15.73 -22.19
N SER A 152 -15.02 -15.80 -21.43
CA SER A 152 -15.02 -15.42 -20.01
C SER A 152 -14.18 -16.37 -19.14
N ILE A 153 -14.16 -17.66 -19.45
CA ILE A 153 -13.34 -18.66 -18.74
C ILE A 153 -11.86 -18.43 -19.07
N ASN A 154 -11.51 -18.23 -20.34
CA ASN A 154 -10.14 -17.99 -20.76
C ASN A 154 -9.55 -16.71 -20.16
N ILE A 155 -10.35 -15.63 -20.03
CA ILE A 155 -9.90 -14.38 -19.41
C ILE A 155 -9.66 -14.59 -17.90
N ALA A 156 -10.52 -15.37 -17.22
CA ALA A 156 -10.37 -15.64 -15.78
C ALA A 156 -9.13 -16.49 -15.47
N ASP A 157 -8.81 -17.47 -16.33
CA ASP A 157 -7.63 -18.33 -16.20
C ASP A 157 -6.34 -17.53 -16.49
N ASP A 158 -6.34 -16.65 -17.50
CA ASP A 158 -5.21 -15.80 -17.85
C ASP A 158 -4.90 -14.77 -16.73
N GLU A 159 -5.92 -14.17 -16.12
CA GLU A 159 -5.74 -13.29 -14.97
C GLU A 159 -5.23 -14.04 -13.72
N ALA A 160 -5.73 -15.25 -13.47
CA ALA A 160 -5.27 -16.07 -12.35
C ALA A 160 -3.81 -16.53 -12.54
N GLU A 161 -3.39 -16.78 -13.76
CA GLU A 161 -2.01 -17.14 -14.10
C GLU A 161 -1.06 -15.94 -14.00
N LYS A 162 -1.46 -14.79 -14.49
CA LYS A 162 -0.73 -13.53 -14.31
C LYS A 162 -0.53 -13.19 -12.83
N TRP A 163 -1.54 -13.45 -11.99
CA TRP A 163 -1.43 -13.25 -10.56
C TRP A 163 -0.46 -14.24 -9.90
N ARG A 164 -0.48 -15.51 -10.29
CA ARG A 164 0.50 -16.50 -9.79
C ARG A 164 1.92 -16.09 -10.10
N ILE A 165 2.18 -15.70 -11.35
CA ILE A 165 3.49 -15.23 -11.82
C ILE A 165 3.93 -13.98 -11.04
N TRP A 166 3.04 -13.00 -10.87
CA TRP A 166 3.32 -11.78 -10.12
C TRP A 166 3.64 -12.08 -8.65
N ASN A 167 2.84 -12.93 -8.00
CA ASN A 167 3.06 -13.31 -6.59
C ASN A 167 4.38 -14.06 -6.40
N GLU A 168 4.71 -14.94 -7.31
CA GLU A 168 5.99 -15.66 -7.32
C GLU A 168 7.18 -14.72 -7.49
N GLN A 169 7.05 -13.72 -8.35
CA GLN A 169 8.05 -12.65 -8.51
C GLN A 169 8.22 -11.80 -7.23
N GLN A 170 7.15 -11.50 -6.50
CA GLN A 170 7.22 -10.76 -5.23
C GLN A 170 7.94 -11.59 -4.14
N ILE A 171 7.61 -12.88 -4.04
CA ILE A 171 8.29 -13.81 -3.12
C ILE A 171 9.79 -13.89 -3.44
N GLN A 172 10.17 -14.01 -4.71
CA GLN A 172 11.58 -14.05 -5.14
C GLN A 172 12.31 -12.73 -4.85
N LYS A 173 11.64 -11.58 -5.02
CA LYS A 173 12.21 -10.29 -4.64
C LYS A 173 12.45 -10.20 -3.14
N GLN A 174 11.52 -10.66 -2.31
CA GLN A 174 11.65 -10.63 -0.86
C GLN A 174 12.82 -11.52 -0.41
N ILE A 175 12.91 -12.75 -0.91
CA ILE A 175 14.01 -13.67 -0.62
C ILE A 175 15.38 -13.04 -0.99
N LYS A 176 15.41 -12.26 -2.10
CA LYS A 176 16.63 -11.59 -2.54
C LYS A 176 17.01 -10.44 -1.62
N ILE A 177 16.04 -9.70 -1.10
CA ILE A 177 16.25 -8.62 -0.12
C ILE A 177 16.76 -9.21 1.19
N ASP A 178 16.08 -10.24 1.72
CA ASP A 178 16.46 -10.90 2.97
C ASP A 178 17.90 -11.45 2.91
N LYS A 179 18.27 -12.01 1.75
CA LYS A 179 19.62 -12.52 1.50
C LYS A 179 20.68 -11.42 1.43
N LEU A 180 20.33 -10.25 0.92
CA LEU A 180 21.22 -9.08 0.89
C LEU A 180 21.39 -8.47 2.29
N GLU A 181 20.33 -8.48 3.10
CA GLU A 181 20.38 -8.05 4.49
C GLU A 181 21.24 -8.98 5.34
N GLU A 182 21.13 -10.30 5.17
CA GLU A 182 22.01 -11.28 5.83
C GLU A 182 23.49 -11.07 5.46
N LEU A 183 23.79 -10.83 4.18
CA LEU A 183 25.16 -10.56 3.72
C LEU A 183 25.69 -9.22 4.25
N ALA A 184 24.84 -8.21 4.38
CA ALA A 184 25.23 -6.92 4.96
C ALA A 184 25.54 -7.04 6.45
N ILE A 185 24.78 -7.83 7.19
CA ILE A 185 25.03 -8.11 8.62
C ILE A 185 26.33 -8.88 8.78
N ALA A 186 26.55 -9.94 7.99
CA ALA A 186 27.77 -10.74 8.04
C ALA A 186 29.03 -9.95 7.66
N SER A 187 28.92 -8.93 6.79
CA SER A 187 30.04 -8.06 6.42
C SER A 187 30.40 -7.05 7.52
N THR A 188 29.42 -6.61 8.32
CA THR A 188 29.65 -5.72 9.46
C THR A 188 30.30 -6.44 10.66
N ASP A 189 29.94 -7.70 10.89
CA ASP A 189 30.57 -8.52 11.97
C ASP A 189 32.04 -8.84 11.70
N ASN A 190 32.41 -9.00 10.43
CA ASN A 190 33.82 -9.22 10.07
C ASN A 190 34.73 -7.97 10.20
N GLN A 191 34.17 -6.76 10.10
CA GLN A 191 34.95 -5.53 10.30
C GLN A 191 35.23 -5.20 11.76
N VAL A 192 34.49 -5.77 12.70
CA VAL A 192 34.69 -5.55 14.13
C VAL A 192 35.84 -6.43 14.69
N LEU A 193 36.20 -7.50 13.99
CA LEU A 193 37.26 -8.45 14.45
C LEU A 193 38.66 -8.09 13.95
N GLU A 194 38.84 -7.07 13.11
CA GLU A 194 40.16 -6.64 12.61
C GLU A 194 40.74 -5.40 13.35
N CYS A 195 40.11 -4.94 14.42
CA CYS A 195 40.53 -3.75 15.18
C CYS A 195 40.96 -4.04 16.63
N ASP A 196 41.51 -5.22 16.92
CA ASP A 196 42.22 -5.53 18.20
C ASP A 196 43.69 -5.82 17.96
#